data_b19b1a843503896ce5591ff7df0b2cab
#
_entry.id   b19b1a843503896ce5591ff7df0b2cab
#
_cell.length_a   1.000
_cell.length_b   1.000
_cell.length_c   1.000
_cell.angle_alpha   90.00
_cell.angle_beta   90.00
_cell.angle_gamma   90.00
#
_symmetry.space_group_name_H-M   'P 1'
#
loop_
_entity.id
_entity.type
_entity.pdbx_description
1 polymer ?
#
loop_
_entity_poly.entity_id
_entity_poly.type
_entity_poly.pdbx_seq_one_letter_code
_entity_poly.pdbx_strand_id
1 'polypeptide(L)'
;MSPPDLPLPADAADLVLRGGRVWAGRGLAPATALAVRGERVLARGDDEAVRPWVGPRTRVVELGGRLVVPGFNDAHVHFLAGGFSLLSVDLRDADDEAELTRRIATHARKRTAGAWILNGNWDHERWPSRREP
;
A
#
# COMPACT_ATOMS: atom_id res chain seq x y z
N MET A 1 -38.84 23.97 -8.33
CA MET A 1 -37.91 24.88 -9.02
C MET A 1 -36.57 24.14 -9.04
N SER A 2 -36.22 23.55 -10.21
CA SER A 2 -34.93 22.88 -10.38
C SER A 2 -33.81 23.92 -10.32
N PRO A 3 -32.65 23.62 -9.72
CA PRO A 3 -31.54 24.56 -9.74
C PRO A 3 -31.10 24.78 -11.19
N PRO A 4 -30.65 26.02 -11.52
CA PRO A 4 -30.20 26.30 -12.87
C PRO A 4 -29.04 25.38 -13.25
N ASP A 5 -29.13 24.82 -14.47
CA ASP A 5 -28.02 24.10 -15.11
C ASP A 5 -26.82 25.06 -15.21
N LEU A 6 -25.93 25.01 -14.24
CA LEU A 6 -24.62 25.61 -14.38
C LEU A 6 -23.88 24.86 -15.50
N PRO A 7 -23.33 25.58 -16.49
CA PRO A 7 -22.53 24.95 -17.54
C PRO A 7 -21.40 24.15 -16.84
N LEU A 8 -21.40 22.85 -17.09
CA LEU A 8 -20.38 21.95 -16.61
C LEU A 8 -19.04 22.43 -17.15
N PRO A 9 -18.02 22.63 -16.32
CA PRO A 9 -16.71 22.93 -16.86
C PRO A 9 -16.31 21.75 -17.76
N ALA A 10 -15.99 22.05 -19.02
CA ALA A 10 -15.40 21.09 -19.95
C ALA A 10 -14.15 20.41 -19.36
N ASP A 11 -13.72 20.86 -18.20
CA ASP A 11 -12.50 20.56 -17.49
C ASP A 11 -12.69 19.85 -16.12
N ALA A 12 -13.86 19.28 -15.82
CA ALA A 12 -14.07 18.55 -14.57
C ALA A 12 -13.08 17.37 -14.42
N ALA A 13 -12.69 17.09 -13.18
CA ALA A 13 -11.87 15.94 -12.85
C ALA A 13 -12.64 14.62 -13.01
N ASP A 14 -11.93 13.54 -13.35
CA ASP A 14 -12.48 12.18 -13.31
C ASP A 14 -12.53 11.66 -11.88
N LEU A 15 -11.55 12.08 -11.06
CA LEU A 15 -11.37 11.64 -9.68
C LEU A 15 -10.97 12.83 -8.79
N VAL A 16 -11.65 12.95 -7.66
CA VAL A 16 -11.25 13.83 -6.56
C VAL A 16 -11.06 12.98 -5.31
N LEU A 17 -9.90 13.10 -4.70
CA LEU A 17 -9.56 12.55 -3.39
C LEU A 17 -9.57 13.69 -2.39
N ARG A 18 -10.25 13.57 -1.24
CA ARG A 18 -10.30 14.65 -0.24
C ARG A 18 -10.42 14.15 1.20
N GLY A 19 -10.23 15.05 2.17
CA GLY A 19 -10.32 14.70 3.59
C GLY A 19 -9.21 13.78 4.06
N GLY A 20 -7.99 13.87 3.48
CA GLY A 20 -6.86 13.03 3.83
C GLY A 20 -5.55 13.78 3.99
N ARG A 21 -4.45 13.12 3.70
CA ARG A 21 -3.11 13.69 3.66
C ARG A 21 -2.47 13.35 2.32
N VAL A 22 -2.13 14.36 1.53
CA VAL A 22 -1.51 14.18 0.21
C VAL A 22 -0.04 14.56 0.29
N TRP A 23 0.82 13.56 0.21
CA TRP A 23 2.27 13.76 0.11
C TRP A 23 2.71 13.70 -1.35
N ALA A 24 3.32 14.75 -1.85
CA ALA A 24 3.77 14.85 -3.24
C ALA A 24 5.29 15.07 -3.37
N GLY A 25 6.02 14.95 -2.26
CA GLY A 25 7.48 15.10 -2.24
C GLY A 25 7.96 16.11 -1.19
N ARG A 26 9.27 16.10 -0.96
CA ARG A 26 9.92 17.04 -0.03
C ARG A 26 9.81 18.47 -0.58
N GLY A 27 9.63 19.43 0.32
CA GLY A 27 9.58 20.86 -0.02
C GLY A 27 8.24 21.34 -0.59
N LEU A 28 7.27 20.46 -0.80
CA LEU A 28 5.93 20.83 -1.20
C LEU A 28 5.02 21.08 0.03
N ALA A 29 4.18 22.10 -0.07
CA ALA A 29 3.24 22.41 1.01
C ALA A 29 2.32 21.21 1.31
N PRO A 30 1.89 21.02 2.56
CA PRO A 30 0.90 20.02 2.90
C PRO A 30 -0.39 20.21 2.08
N ALA A 31 -1.06 19.11 1.76
CA ALA A 31 -2.34 19.12 1.08
C ALA A 31 -3.25 18.03 1.66
N THR A 32 -4.56 18.25 1.58
CA THR A 32 -5.58 17.31 2.06
C THR A 32 -6.44 16.75 0.95
N ALA A 33 -6.31 17.32 -0.25
CA ALA A 33 -7.11 16.95 -1.40
C ALA A 33 -6.32 17.01 -2.73
N LEU A 34 -6.81 16.24 -3.71
CA LEU A 34 -6.23 16.09 -5.03
C LEU A 34 -7.34 15.91 -6.07
N ALA A 35 -7.26 16.63 -7.20
CA ALA A 35 -8.11 16.44 -8.36
C ALA A 35 -7.31 15.89 -9.54
N VAL A 36 -7.82 14.86 -10.22
CA VAL A 36 -7.13 14.14 -11.29
C VAL A 36 -8.07 14.02 -12.51
N ARG A 37 -7.51 14.19 -13.71
CA ARG A 37 -8.19 13.89 -14.97
C ARG A 37 -7.22 13.14 -15.90
N GLY A 38 -7.65 11.94 -16.32
CA GLY A 38 -6.77 11.04 -17.07
C GLY A 38 -5.49 10.76 -16.29
N GLU A 39 -4.36 11.11 -16.88
CA GLU A 39 -3.04 10.91 -16.30
C GLU A 39 -2.47 12.17 -15.62
N ARG A 40 -3.28 13.22 -15.44
CA ARG A 40 -2.82 14.52 -14.95
C ARG A 40 -3.47 14.91 -13.63
N VAL A 41 -2.66 15.44 -12.73
CA VAL A 41 -3.13 16.17 -11.55
C VAL A 41 -3.54 17.57 -11.98
N LEU A 42 -4.81 17.93 -11.78
CA LEU A 42 -5.37 19.25 -12.10
C LEU A 42 -5.18 20.23 -10.96
N ALA A 43 -5.41 19.77 -9.74
CA ALA A 43 -5.27 20.59 -8.54
C ALA A 43 -4.80 19.74 -7.35
N ARG A 44 -4.08 20.38 -6.44
CA ARG A 44 -3.65 19.84 -5.15
C ARG A 44 -3.73 20.96 -4.11
N GLY A 45 -4.33 20.68 -2.97
CA GLY A 45 -4.51 21.65 -1.90
C GLY A 45 -5.42 21.11 -0.82
N ASP A 46 -6.34 21.95 -0.36
CA ASP A 46 -7.44 21.58 0.52
C ASP A 46 -8.72 21.28 -0.29
N ASP A 47 -9.82 21.03 0.41
CA ASP A 47 -11.11 20.73 -0.22
C ASP A 47 -11.63 21.90 -1.08
N GLU A 48 -11.32 23.16 -0.71
CA GLU A 48 -11.69 24.34 -1.47
C GLU A 48 -10.94 24.40 -2.82
N ALA A 49 -9.66 24.03 -2.84
CA ALA A 49 -8.84 24.02 -4.05
C ALA A 49 -9.32 22.98 -5.08
N VAL A 50 -9.94 21.89 -4.65
CA VAL A 50 -10.42 20.83 -5.54
C VAL A 50 -11.91 20.96 -5.89
N ARG A 51 -12.67 21.74 -5.12
CA ARG A 51 -14.11 21.93 -5.33
C ARG A 51 -14.50 22.38 -6.75
N PRO A 52 -13.78 23.33 -7.39
CA PRO A 52 -14.11 23.76 -8.76
C PRO A 52 -14.00 22.66 -9.82
N TRP A 53 -13.27 21.58 -9.53
CA TRP A 53 -13.02 20.46 -10.43
C TRP A 53 -14.05 19.34 -10.29
N VAL A 54 -14.98 19.44 -9.33
CA VAL A 54 -16.02 18.43 -9.13
C VAL A 54 -17.17 18.69 -10.10
N GLY A 55 -17.44 17.73 -10.97
CA GLY A 55 -18.57 17.71 -11.89
C GLY A 55 -19.47 16.48 -11.67
N PRO A 56 -20.59 16.38 -12.37
CA PRO A 56 -21.56 15.29 -12.16
C PRO A 56 -21.03 13.89 -12.41
N ARG A 57 -19.95 13.76 -13.18
CA ARG A 57 -19.30 12.48 -13.47
C ARG A 57 -18.03 12.25 -12.66
N THR A 58 -17.63 13.21 -11.83
CA THR A 58 -16.45 13.11 -10.99
C THR A 58 -16.67 12.07 -9.90
N ARG A 59 -15.80 11.08 -9.84
CA ARG A 59 -15.74 10.17 -8.70
C ARG A 59 -15.06 10.86 -7.52
N VAL A 60 -15.78 11.08 -6.44
CA VAL A 60 -15.24 11.64 -5.20
C VAL A 60 -14.97 10.52 -4.21
N VAL A 61 -13.76 10.48 -3.65
CA VAL A 61 -13.33 9.53 -2.64
C VAL A 61 -12.97 10.27 -1.36
N GLU A 62 -13.70 9.99 -0.31
CA GLU A 62 -13.41 10.48 1.04
C GLU A 62 -12.28 9.64 1.64
N LEU A 63 -11.16 10.27 1.92
CA LEU A 63 -9.96 9.60 2.40
C LEU A 63 -10.05 9.23 3.89
N GLY A 64 -10.82 9.99 4.68
CA GLY A 64 -10.95 9.72 6.11
C GLY A 64 -9.59 9.78 6.84
N GLY A 65 -8.76 10.76 6.51
CA GLY A 65 -7.43 10.93 7.10
C GLY A 65 -6.32 10.05 6.50
N ARG A 66 -6.63 9.16 5.54
CA ARG A 66 -5.64 8.28 4.89
C ARG A 66 -4.61 9.07 4.10
N LEU A 67 -3.42 8.48 3.98
CA LEU A 67 -2.31 9.05 3.22
C LEU A 67 -2.43 8.69 1.74
N VAL A 68 -2.23 9.68 0.89
CA VAL A 68 -2.05 9.54 -0.56
C VAL A 68 -0.60 9.86 -0.89
N VAL A 69 0.05 8.98 -1.63
CA VAL A 69 1.43 9.12 -2.11
C VAL A 69 1.48 8.84 -3.62
N PRO A 70 2.47 9.34 -4.34
CA PRO A 70 2.76 8.87 -5.69
C PRO A 70 3.03 7.37 -5.72
N GLY A 71 2.77 6.73 -6.86
CA GLY A 71 3.19 5.34 -7.07
C GLY A 71 4.71 5.19 -6.87
N PHE A 72 5.11 4.07 -6.30
CA PHE A 72 6.52 3.80 -6.06
C PHE A 72 7.20 3.34 -7.35
N ASN A 73 8.38 3.90 -7.63
CA ASN A 73 9.32 3.39 -8.63
C ASN A 73 10.43 2.69 -7.87
N ASP A 74 10.39 1.37 -7.81
CA ASP A 74 11.42 0.58 -7.16
C ASP A 74 12.39 0.06 -8.21
N ALA A 75 13.61 0.62 -8.21
CA ALA A 75 14.68 0.25 -9.13
C ALA A 75 15.51 -0.96 -8.65
N HIS A 76 15.25 -1.45 -7.42
CA HIS A 76 15.94 -2.60 -6.86
C HIS A 76 14.95 -3.49 -6.11
N VAL A 77 14.30 -4.39 -6.83
CA VAL A 77 13.32 -5.30 -6.28
C VAL A 77 13.66 -6.75 -6.60
N HIS A 78 13.64 -7.60 -5.59
CA HIS A 78 13.77 -9.06 -5.73
C HIS A 78 12.39 -9.70 -5.89
N PHE A 79 11.67 -9.34 -6.96
CA PHE A 79 10.26 -9.69 -7.14
C PHE A 79 10.01 -11.20 -7.10
N LEU A 80 10.78 -11.98 -7.89
CA LEU A 80 10.65 -13.45 -7.91
C LEU A 80 11.05 -14.08 -6.57
N ALA A 81 12.18 -13.66 -6.00
CA ALA A 81 12.64 -14.18 -4.71
C ALA A 81 11.63 -13.83 -3.60
N GLY A 82 11.08 -12.62 -3.61
CA GLY A 82 10.01 -12.20 -2.71
C GLY A 82 8.75 -13.05 -2.89
N GLY A 83 8.32 -13.31 -4.13
CA GLY A 83 7.19 -14.17 -4.43
C GLY A 83 7.39 -15.61 -3.93
N PHE A 84 8.56 -16.19 -4.14
CA PHE A 84 8.88 -17.51 -3.60
C PHE A 84 8.94 -17.55 -2.08
N SER A 85 9.42 -16.50 -1.44
CA SER A 85 9.46 -16.42 0.03
C SER A 85 8.05 -16.44 0.65
N LEU A 86 7.04 -15.89 -0.03
CA LEU A 86 5.64 -15.94 0.43
C LEU A 86 5.03 -17.36 0.38
N LEU A 87 5.60 -18.25 -0.44
CA LEU A 87 5.20 -19.67 -0.52
C LEU A 87 5.96 -20.55 0.46
N SER A 88 6.98 -20.01 1.11
CA SER A 88 7.84 -20.70 2.06
C SER A 88 7.31 -20.53 3.49
N VAL A 89 7.88 -21.30 4.42
CA VAL A 89 7.63 -21.07 5.84
C VAL A 89 8.28 -19.76 6.27
N ASP A 90 7.55 -18.91 6.97
CA ASP A 90 8.12 -17.68 7.54
C ASP A 90 8.61 -17.93 8.97
N LEU A 91 9.92 -17.84 9.15
CA LEU A 91 10.60 -18.09 10.42
C LEU A 91 11.26 -16.82 11.00
N ARG A 92 11.14 -15.67 10.31
CA ARG A 92 11.84 -14.43 10.68
C ARG A 92 11.56 -13.96 12.10
N ASP A 93 10.32 -14.14 12.55
CA ASP A 93 9.87 -13.71 13.88
C ASP A 93 9.67 -14.91 14.83
N ALA A 94 10.40 -16.00 14.60
CA ALA A 94 10.44 -17.09 15.57
C ALA A 94 11.37 -16.68 16.72
N ASP A 95 10.82 -16.51 17.92
CA ASP A 95 11.55 -15.96 19.06
C ASP A 95 12.38 -17.03 19.80
N ASP A 96 12.21 -18.29 19.45
CA ASP A 96 12.98 -19.42 20.00
C ASP A 96 12.91 -20.64 19.07
N GLU A 97 13.68 -21.69 19.42
CA GLU A 97 13.76 -22.95 18.71
C GLU A 97 12.43 -23.73 18.72
N ALA A 98 11.65 -23.63 19.79
CA ALA A 98 10.36 -24.31 19.90
C ALA A 98 9.33 -23.71 18.92
N GLU A 99 9.28 -22.40 18.82
CA GLU A 99 8.43 -21.71 17.88
C GLU A 99 8.85 -21.97 16.43
N LEU A 100 10.16 -21.96 16.14
CA LEU A 100 10.71 -22.33 14.82
C LEU A 100 10.24 -23.74 14.44
N THR A 101 10.46 -24.72 15.31
CA THR A 101 10.07 -26.11 15.10
C THR A 101 8.55 -26.26 14.88
N ARG A 102 7.75 -25.55 15.66
CA ARG A 102 6.28 -25.54 15.53
C ARG A 102 5.83 -24.99 14.15
N ARG A 103 6.44 -23.92 13.69
CA ARG A 103 6.12 -23.32 12.37
C ARG A 103 6.50 -24.26 11.23
N ILE A 104 7.69 -24.86 11.29
CA ILE A 104 8.14 -25.83 10.27
C ILE A 104 7.18 -27.04 10.26
N ALA A 105 6.85 -27.60 11.41
CA ALA A 105 5.93 -28.73 11.49
C ALA A 105 4.52 -28.40 10.94
N THR A 106 4.05 -27.20 11.20
CA THR A 106 2.75 -26.73 10.69
C THR A 106 2.78 -26.56 9.17
N HIS A 107 3.87 -26.03 8.62
CA HIS A 107 4.04 -25.89 7.18
C HIS A 107 4.19 -27.28 6.51
N ALA A 108 4.97 -28.18 7.09
CA ALA A 108 5.19 -29.54 6.58
C ALA A 108 3.89 -30.32 6.40
N ARG A 109 2.94 -30.21 7.36
CA ARG A 109 1.62 -30.87 7.28
C ARG A 109 0.79 -30.47 6.06
N LYS A 110 1.08 -29.33 5.46
CA LYS A 110 0.39 -28.80 4.25
C LYS A 110 1.09 -29.21 2.95
N ARG A 111 2.22 -29.91 3.04
CA ARG A 111 3.05 -30.29 1.87
C ARG A 111 2.88 -31.76 1.56
N THR A 112 3.15 -32.11 0.31
CA THR A 112 3.23 -33.52 -0.12
C THR A 112 4.38 -34.21 0.61
N ALA A 113 4.18 -35.45 1.05
CA ALA A 113 5.23 -36.25 1.67
C ALA A 113 6.46 -36.35 0.75
N GLY A 114 7.64 -36.16 1.30
CA GLY A 114 8.90 -36.15 0.57
C GLY A 114 9.24 -34.81 -0.13
N ALA A 115 8.36 -33.81 -0.09
CA ALA A 115 8.68 -32.48 -0.61
C ALA A 115 9.67 -31.76 0.32
N TRP A 116 10.65 -31.10 -0.29
CA TRP A 116 11.59 -30.24 0.42
C TRP A 116 10.91 -28.99 0.94
N ILE A 117 11.28 -28.58 2.14
CA ILE A 117 10.98 -27.25 2.70
C ILE A 117 12.27 -26.44 2.52
N LEU A 118 12.18 -25.45 1.64
CA LEU A 118 13.31 -24.57 1.31
C LEU A 118 13.02 -23.17 1.82
N ASN A 119 14.08 -22.40 2.10
CA ASN A 119 14.02 -21.05 2.67
C ASN A 119 13.46 -21.06 4.09
N GLY A 120 13.05 -19.88 4.55
CA GLY A 120 12.54 -19.71 5.90
C GLY A 120 13.58 -18.98 6.74
N ASN A 121 13.88 -17.75 6.38
CA ASN A 121 14.86 -16.93 7.08
C ASN A 121 14.54 -16.87 8.58
N TRP A 122 15.47 -17.28 9.43
CA TRP A 122 15.39 -17.09 10.87
C TRP A 122 16.58 -16.27 11.36
N ASP A 123 16.46 -15.74 12.57
CA ASP A 123 17.50 -14.97 13.21
C ASP A 123 17.70 -15.49 14.65
N HIS A 124 18.65 -16.40 14.84
CA HIS A 124 18.96 -17.01 16.14
C HIS A 124 19.62 -16.02 17.12
N GLU A 125 20.15 -14.90 16.64
CA GLU A 125 20.67 -13.84 17.51
C GLU A 125 19.57 -13.19 18.37
N ARG A 126 18.32 -13.32 17.95
CA ARG A 126 17.15 -12.87 18.73
C ARG A 126 16.73 -13.86 19.82
N TRP A 127 17.24 -15.10 19.76
CA TRP A 127 16.85 -16.13 20.72
C TRP A 127 17.57 -15.98 22.06
N PRO A 128 16.92 -16.33 23.19
CA PRO A 128 17.57 -16.30 24.49
C PRO A 128 18.86 -17.17 24.57
N SER A 129 18.85 -18.29 23.82
CA SER A 129 20.01 -19.20 23.74
C SER A 129 21.14 -18.68 22.87
N ARG A 130 20.82 -17.86 21.85
CA ARG A 130 21.72 -17.44 20.76
C ARG A 130 22.45 -18.60 20.07
N ARG A 131 21.87 -19.79 20.10
CA ARG A 131 22.41 -21.00 19.46
C ARG A 131 21.67 -21.26 18.15
N GLU A 132 22.41 -21.72 17.16
CA GLU A 132 21.80 -22.27 15.96
C GLU A 132 20.96 -23.51 16.29
N PRO A 133 19.84 -23.74 15.58
CA PRO A 133 18.97 -24.89 15.80
C PRO A 133 19.62 -26.21 15.42
#